data_0ee3d774e915d2a761666520c073f8ec
#
_entry.id   0ee3d774e915d2a761666520c073f8ec
#
_cell.length_a   1.000
_cell.length_b   1.000
_cell.length_c   1.000
_cell.angle_alpha   90.00
_cell.angle_beta   90.00
_cell.angle_gamma   90.00
#
_symmetry.space_group_name_H-M   'P 1'
#
loop_
_entity.id
_entity.type
_entity.pdbx_description
1 polymer ?
#
loop_
_entity_poly.entity_id
_entity_poly.type
_entity_poly.pdbx_seq_one_letter_code
_entity_poly.pdbx_strand_id
1 'polypeptide(L)'
;MVQERPESTDSGTLQAEDSVKDEQGDQEEEIQEGTDPSILFADSNEHTLEFVFKGKKWSFHYREMTWGEKNDCIDAAQIWTNGEFKFSISKYYVMALQKMLTRSPIRPITETTLARLSRDIGEALTSIVPNPMEEGEVEAVKKV
;
A
#
# COMPACT_ATOMS: atom_id res chain seq x y z
N MET A 1 5.24 -59.79 15.03
CA MET A 1 5.39 -59.15 14.95
C MET A 1 5.66 -58.09 14.47
N VAL A 2 5.42 -58.15 14.36
CA VAL A 2 5.69 -57.19 14.09
C VAL A 2 6.02 -56.25 13.55
N GLN A 3 5.99 -56.14 13.41
CA GLN A 3 6.27 -55.29 13.00
C GLN A 3 6.34 -54.44 12.39
N GLU A 4 6.05 -54.48 12.32
CA GLU A 4 6.11 -53.62 11.81
C GLU A 4 6.31 -52.70 11.49
N ARG A 5 6.24 -52.75 11.73
CA ARG A 5 6.44 -51.82 11.57
C ARG A 5 6.52 -51.06 10.73
N PRO A 6 6.19 -51.06 10.52
CA PRO A 6 6.30 -50.37 9.76
C PRO A 6 6.50 -49.43 9.36
N GLU A 7 6.44 -49.51 9.52
CA GLU A 7 6.70 -48.67 9.34
C GLU A 7 6.83 -47.85 8.83
N SER A 8 6.67 -47.94 9.04
CA SER A 8 6.88 -47.10 8.79
C SER A 8 6.91 -46.48 7.95
N THR A 9 6.64 -46.59 7.80
CA THR A 9 6.78 -46.09 7.18
C THR A 9 6.62 -45.21 6.71
N ASP A 10 6.27 -45.28 6.57
CA ASP A 10 5.88 -44.46 6.23
C ASP A 10 6.19 -43.36 6.14
N SER A 11 6.11 -43.07 6.46
CA SER A 11 6.53 -41.80 6.79
C SER A 11 7.32 -41.12 5.78
N GLY A 12 8.12 -41.67 5.20
CA GLY A 12 8.95 -40.96 4.31
C GLY A 12 8.25 -40.18 3.28
N THR A 13 7.07 -40.56 3.00
CA THR A 13 6.39 -39.90 1.94
C THR A 13 6.16 -38.47 2.19
N LEU A 14 6.01 -38.14 3.40
CA LEU A 14 5.68 -36.79 3.65
C LEU A 14 6.71 -35.84 3.17
N GLN A 15 7.91 -36.22 3.23
CA GLN A 15 8.90 -35.32 2.87
C GLN A 15 8.91 -34.97 1.45
N ALA A 16 8.54 -35.86 0.64
CA ALA A 16 8.52 -35.55 -0.75
C ALA A 16 7.60 -34.40 -1.05
N GLU A 17 6.50 -34.37 -0.38
CA GLU A 17 5.58 -33.32 -0.67
C GLU A 17 6.13 -32.02 -0.39
N ASP A 18 6.80 -31.89 0.68
CA ASP A 18 7.34 -30.62 1.01
C ASP A 18 8.29 -30.13 -0.03
N SER A 19 9.07 -30.99 -0.54
CA SER A 19 10.00 -30.57 -1.54
C SER A 19 9.34 -29.99 -2.73
N VAL A 20 8.28 -30.59 -3.12
CA VAL A 20 7.61 -30.11 -4.28
C VAL A 20 7.12 -28.71 -4.11
N LYS A 21 6.60 -28.42 -2.96
CA LYS A 21 6.12 -27.11 -2.74
C LYS A 21 7.21 -26.10 -2.85
N ASP A 22 8.32 -26.38 -2.31
CA ASP A 22 9.39 -25.45 -2.39
C ASP A 22 9.78 -25.15 -3.80
N GLU A 23 9.80 -26.15 -4.60
CA GLU A 23 10.17 -25.92 -5.94
C GLU A 23 9.25 -25.03 -6.65
N GLN A 24 7.98 -25.16 -6.37
CA GLN A 24 7.08 -24.28 -7.00
C GLN A 24 7.31 -22.89 -6.64
N GLY A 25 7.59 -22.61 -5.43
CA GLY A 25 7.83 -21.28 -5.02
C GLY A 25 9.00 -20.69 -5.73
N ASP A 26 9.96 -21.48 -6.06
CA ASP A 26 11.10 -20.97 -6.71
C ASP A 26 10.97 -20.80 -8.17
N GLN A 27 9.94 -21.39 -8.75
CA GLN A 27 9.81 -21.22 -10.13
C GLN A 27 9.63 -19.83 -10.47
N GLU A 28 10.47 -19.33 -11.25
CA GLU A 28 10.39 -17.98 -11.60
C GLU A 28 9.64 -17.83 -12.78
N GLU A 29 8.88 -16.81 -12.85
CA GLU A 29 8.26 -16.44 -14.05
C GLU A 29 9.29 -15.86 -14.91
N GLU A 30 9.24 -16.14 -16.15
CA GLU A 30 10.14 -15.58 -17.09
C GLU A 30 9.89 -14.12 -17.20
N ILE A 31 10.88 -13.29 -17.03
CA ILE A 31 10.73 -11.86 -17.13
C ILE A 31 10.93 -11.45 -18.56
N GLN A 32 9.93 -10.82 -19.13
CA GLN A 32 9.96 -10.44 -20.52
C GLN A 32 10.12 -8.94 -20.65
N GLU A 33 10.55 -8.53 -21.83
CA GLU A 33 10.68 -7.10 -22.11
C GLU A 33 9.33 -6.47 -22.21
N GLY A 34 9.17 -5.31 -21.61
CA GLY A 34 7.92 -4.58 -21.72
C GLY A 34 7.81 -3.93 -23.09
N THR A 35 6.62 -3.97 -23.65
CA THR A 35 6.39 -3.40 -24.96
C THR A 35 5.30 -2.35 -24.99
N ASP A 36 4.45 -2.31 -23.98
CA ASP A 36 3.34 -1.35 -23.96
C ASP A 36 3.58 -0.35 -22.85
N PRO A 37 4.08 0.85 -23.18
CA PRO A 37 4.39 1.81 -22.12
C PRO A 37 3.19 2.34 -21.38
N SER A 38 1.99 2.11 -21.87
CA SER A 38 0.82 2.63 -21.16
C SER A 38 0.65 2.00 -19.79
N ILE A 39 1.19 0.81 -19.58
CA ILE A 39 1.05 0.19 -18.25
C ILE A 39 1.97 0.83 -17.23
N LEU A 40 2.86 1.74 -17.64
CA LEU A 40 3.72 2.45 -16.71
C LEU A 40 3.04 3.66 -16.09
N PHE A 41 1.83 3.97 -16.54
CA PHE A 41 1.12 5.14 -16.02
C PHE A 41 0.14 4.73 -14.94
N ALA A 42 -0.13 5.62 -14.02
CA ALA A 42 -1.08 5.34 -12.96
C ALA A 42 -2.43 5.03 -13.55
N ASP A 43 -3.10 4.01 -13.02
CA ASP A 43 -4.40 3.65 -13.56
C ASP A 43 -5.46 4.50 -12.87
N SER A 44 -6.65 4.51 -13.45
CA SER A 44 -7.74 5.28 -12.91
C SER A 44 -8.73 4.40 -12.16
N ASN A 45 -8.33 3.18 -11.84
CA ASN A 45 -9.23 2.28 -11.13
C ASN A 45 -9.48 2.77 -9.73
N GLU A 46 -10.68 2.55 -9.27
CA GLU A 46 -11.05 2.93 -7.92
C GLU A 46 -10.76 1.77 -6.98
N HIS A 47 -10.11 2.09 -5.88
CA HIS A 47 -9.81 1.11 -4.85
C HIS A 47 -10.66 1.42 -3.62
N THR A 48 -10.79 0.44 -2.74
CA THR A 48 -11.60 0.61 -1.54
C THR A 48 -10.78 0.34 -0.31
N LEU A 49 -10.88 1.25 0.65
CA LEU A 49 -10.31 1.06 1.97
C LEU A 49 -11.48 0.82 2.92
N GLU A 50 -11.50 -0.36 3.55
CA GLU A 50 -12.58 -0.70 4.46
C GLU A 50 -12.02 -1.02 5.82
N PHE A 51 -12.73 -0.62 6.85
CA PHE A 51 -12.34 -0.99 8.21
C PHE A 51 -13.56 -0.93 9.11
N VAL A 52 -13.41 -1.54 10.29
CA VAL A 52 -14.47 -1.53 11.30
C VAL A 52 -14.04 -0.59 12.41
N PHE A 53 -14.91 0.32 12.79
CA PHE A 53 -14.62 1.25 13.84
C PHE A 53 -15.90 1.49 14.64
N LYS A 54 -15.83 1.29 15.94
CA LYS A 54 -16.97 1.42 16.83
C LYS A 54 -18.14 0.56 16.37
N GLY A 55 -17.81 -0.67 15.98
CA GLY A 55 -18.82 -1.65 15.62
C GLY A 55 -19.47 -1.47 14.27
N LYS A 56 -18.98 -0.53 13.46
CA LYS A 56 -19.57 -0.30 12.15
C LYS A 56 -18.51 -0.36 11.10
N LYS A 57 -18.89 -0.77 9.92
CA LYS A 57 -17.97 -0.87 8.79
C LYS A 57 -18.01 0.44 8.01
N TRP A 58 -16.83 0.96 7.70
CA TRP A 58 -16.70 2.21 6.96
C TRP A 58 -15.92 1.93 5.70
N SER A 59 -16.30 2.58 4.61
CA SER A 59 -15.65 2.39 3.32
C SER A 59 -15.28 3.73 2.73
N PHE A 60 -14.05 3.82 2.29
CA PHE A 60 -13.55 4.98 1.57
C PHE A 60 -13.09 4.48 0.22
N HIS A 61 -13.33 5.24 -0.83
CA HIS A 61 -12.91 4.85 -2.16
C HIS A 61 -11.89 5.85 -2.65
N TYR A 62 -10.86 5.36 -3.32
CA TYR A 62 -9.77 6.21 -3.72
C TYR A 62 -9.13 5.71 -5.00
N ARG A 63 -8.34 6.57 -5.62
CA ARG A 63 -7.56 6.20 -6.78
C ARG A 63 -6.09 6.43 -6.49
N GLU A 64 -5.26 5.84 -7.33
CA GLU A 64 -3.83 5.98 -7.18
C GLU A 64 -3.40 7.40 -7.52
N MET A 65 -2.41 7.89 -6.81
CA MET A 65 -1.87 9.22 -7.09
C MET A 65 -0.77 9.09 -8.11
N THR A 66 -0.71 10.02 -9.06
CA THR A 66 0.39 10.00 -10.03
C THR A 66 1.65 10.56 -9.36
N TRP A 67 2.79 10.30 -10.01
CA TRP A 67 4.06 10.83 -9.54
C TRP A 67 4.03 12.35 -9.49
N GLY A 68 3.42 12.98 -10.52
CA GLY A 68 3.30 14.43 -10.54
C GLY A 68 2.45 14.96 -9.41
N GLU A 69 1.36 14.26 -9.11
CA GLU A 69 0.50 14.67 -8.01
C GLU A 69 1.21 14.55 -6.67
N LYS A 70 2.00 13.50 -6.49
CA LYS A 70 2.77 13.35 -5.26
C LYS A 70 3.74 14.53 -5.09
N ASN A 71 4.43 14.89 -6.18
CA ASN A 71 5.37 15.99 -6.11
C ASN A 71 4.67 17.32 -5.85
N ASP A 72 3.49 17.50 -6.44
CA ASP A 72 2.70 18.72 -6.16
C ASP A 72 2.36 18.81 -4.69
N CYS A 73 2.01 17.68 -4.08
CA CYS A 73 1.68 17.68 -2.67
C CYS A 73 2.90 17.98 -1.81
N ILE A 74 4.06 17.45 -2.21
CA ILE A 74 5.29 17.72 -1.48
C ILE A 74 5.64 19.20 -1.58
N ASP A 75 5.53 19.76 -2.78
CA ASP A 75 5.85 21.17 -2.95
C ASP A 75 4.93 22.08 -2.15
N ALA A 76 3.65 21.75 -2.15
CA ALA A 76 2.69 22.58 -1.43
C ALA A 76 2.82 22.46 0.07
N ALA A 77 3.44 21.40 0.54
CA ALA A 77 3.62 21.18 1.97
C ALA A 77 4.87 21.87 2.52
N GLN A 78 5.65 22.49 1.65
CA GLN A 78 6.83 23.20 2.08
C GLN A 78 6.45 24.57 2.59
N ILE A 79 6.93 24.94 3.75
CA ILE A 79 6.57 26.18 4.39
C ILE A 79 7.84 26.92 4.74
N TRP A 80 7.86 28.22 4.44
CA TRP A 80 8.98 29.09 4.81
C TRP A 80 8.48 30.05 5.88
N THR A 81 9.12 30.02 7.04
CA THR A 81 8.74 30.91 8.12
C THR A 81 9.99 31.51 8.70
N ASN A 82 10.06 32.82 8.71
CA ASN A 82 11.22 33.54 9.27
C ASN A 82 12.52 33.04 8.65
N GLY A 83 12.49 32.80 7.37
CA GLY A 83 13.70 32.36 6.67
C GLY A 83 14.03 30.92 6.85
N GLU A 84 13.20 30.18 7.55
CA GLU A 84 13.44 28.76 7.77
C GLU A 84 12.49 27.90 6.99
N PHE A 85 13.01 26.80 6.51
CA PHE A 85 12.23 25.87 5.73
C PHE A 85 11.66 24.77 6.62
N LYS A 86 10.39 24.47 6.43
CA LYS A 86 9.73 23.40 7.14
C LYS A 86 8.89 22.60 6.20
N PHE A 87 8.81 21.29 6.44
CA PHE A 87 7.91 20.44 5.68
C PHE A 87 6.72 20.10 6.58
N SER A 88 5.50 20.42 6.11
CA SER A 88 4.32 20.14 6.89
C SER A 88 3.73 18.79 6.47
N ILE A 89 3.91 17.79 7.31
CA ILE A 89 3.40 16.47 7.01
C ILE A 89 1.88 16.49 6.94
N SER A 90 1.23 17.32 7.77
CA SER A 90 -0.23 17.34 7.73
C SER A 90 -0.74 17.98 6.46
N LYS A 91 -0.09 19.01 5.93
CA LYS A 91 -0.52 19.58 4.67
C LYS A 91 -0.33 18.58 3.53
N TYR A 92 0.75 17.83 3.58
CA TYR A 92 0.98 16.81 2.56
C TYR A 92 -0.17 15.80 2.54
N TYR A 93 -0.53 15.26 3.71
CA TYR A 93 -1.57 14.25 3.76
C TYR A 93 -2.93 14.80 3.39
N VAL A 94 -3.23 16.04 3.80
CA VAL A 94 -4.51 16.63 3.44
C VAL A 94 -4.62 16.77 1.93
N MET A 95 -3.60 17.29 1.30
CA MET A 95 -3.64 17.46 -0.14
C MET A 95 -3.68 16.14 -0.87
N ALA A 96 -2.92 15.16 -0.38
CA ALA A 96 -2.92 13.85 -1.00
C ALA A 96 -4.31 13.21 -0.92
N LEU A 97 -4.95 13.30 0.24
CA LEU A 97 -6.27 12.72 0.38
C LEU A 97 -7.30 13.46 -0.46
N GLN A 98 -7.15 14.78 -0.60
CA GLN A 98 -8.05 15.51 -1.46
C GLN A 98 -7.95 15.04 -2.92
N LYS A 99 -6.76 14.65 -3.34
CA LYS A 99 -6.59 14.18 -4.71
C LYS A 99 -6.99 12.73 -4.88
N MET A 100 -6.78 11.92 -3.87
CA MET A 100 -6.96 10.48 -3.99
C MET A 100 -8.37 10.02 -3.71
N LEU A 101 -9.05 10.62 -2.72
CA LEU A 101 -10.35 10.12 -2.32
C LEU A 101 -11.41 10.45 -3.36
N THR A 102 -12.08 9.43 -3.86
CA THR A 102 -13.15 9.61 -4.84
C THR A 102 -14.51 9.59 -4.18
N ARG A 103 -14.66 8.81 -3.10
CA ARG A 103 -15.90 8.79 -2.34
C ARG A 103 -15.56 8.61 -0.88
N SER A 104 -16.20 9.37 -0.03
CA SER A 104 -15.84 9.38 1.38
C SER A 104 -17.06 9.69 2.23
N PRO A 105 -17.21 8.98 3.37
CA PRO A 105 -18.26 9.35 4.31
C PRO A 105 -17.97 10.63 5.07
N ILE A 106 -16.75 11.15 4.99
CA ILE A 106 -16.36 12.39 5.64
C ILE A 106 -16.31 13.48 4.60
N ARG A 107 -16.95 14.59 4.88
CA ARG A 107 -16.95 15.75 3.98
C ARG A 107 -17.04 16.99 4.81
N PRO A 108 -16.38 18.05 4.41
CA PRO A 108 -15.42 18.13 3.30
C PRO A 108 -14.06 17.57 3.72
N ILE A 109 -13.21 17.31 2.73
CA ILE A 109 -11.86 16.86 3.00
C ILE A 109 -10.99 18.10 3.11
N THR A 110 -10.90 18.64 4.32
CA THR A 110 -10.09 19.82 4.58
C THR A 110 -9.20 19.55 5.76
N GLU A 111 -8.24 20.43 5.95
CA GLU A 111 -7.33 20.28 7.07
C GLU A 111 -8.08 20.29 8.39
N THR A 112 -9.05 21.18 8.53
CA THR A 112 -9.82 21.26 9.76
C THR A 112 -10.60 19.99 10.04
N THR A 113 -11.25 19.45 9.01
CA THR A 113 -12.04 18.24 9.17
C THR A 113 -11.16 17.05 9.53
N LEU A 114 -10.06 16.90 8.80
CA LEU A 114 -9.19 15.75 9.02
C LEU A 114 -8.48 15.82 10.36
N ALA A 115 -8.17 17.01 10.82
CA ALA A 115 -7.48 17.17 12.09
C ALA A 115 -8.33 16.70 13.28
N ARG A 116 -9.64 16.62 13.09
CA ARG A 116 -10.54 16.23 14.17
C ARG A 116 -10.85 14.74 14.17
N LEU A 117 -10.29 13.99 13.25
CA LEU A 117 -10.53 12.56 13.21
C LEU A 117 -9.89 11.88 14.40
N SER A 118 -10.47 10.74 14.78
CA SER A 118 -9.81 9.87 15.73
C SER A 118 -8.45 9.49 15.16
N ARG A 119 -7.46 9.33 16.03
CA ARG A 119 -6.11 9.00 15.59
C ARG A 119 -6.12 7.74 14.74
N ASP A 120 -6.89 6.74 15.15
CA ASP A 120 -6.89 5.47 14.42
C ASP A 120 -7.44 5.63 13.02
N ILE A 121 -8.45 6.48 12.85
CA ILE A 121 -9.00 6.71 11.53
C ILE A 121 -8.00 7.48 10.67
N GLY A 122 -7.35 8.46 11.25
CA GLY A 122 -6.33 9.20 10.51
C GLY A 122 -5.21 8.30 10.03
N GLU A 123 -4.76 7.38 10.90
CA GLU A 123 -3.72 6.45 10.52
C GLU A 123 -4.20 5.52 9.40
N ALA A 124 -5.44 5.06 9.48
CA ALA A 124 -5.98 4.20 8.45
C ALA A 124 -6.02 4.92 7.11
N LEU A 125 -6.43 6.19 7.11
CA LEU A 125 -6.50 6.94 5.87
C LEU A 125 -5.12 7.22 5.29
N THR A 126 -4.15 7.54 6.12
CA THR A 126 -2.83 7.84 5.58
C THR A 126 -2.11 6.59 5.08
N SER A 127 -2.61 5.41 5.43
CA SER A 127 -1.98 4.18 4.96
C SER A 127 -2.07 4.03 3.45
N ILE A 128 -3.02 4.71 2.79
CA ILE A 128 -3.14 4.61 1.34
C ILE A 128 -2.30 5.66 0.62
N VAL A 129 -1.69 6.59 1.34
CA VAL A 129 -0.95 7.69 0.75
C VAL A 129 0.53 7.35 0.76
N PRO A 130 1.24 7.61 -0.35
CA PRO A 130 2.69 7.35 -0.36
C PRO A 130 3.40 8.20 0.68
N ASN A 131 4.34 7.61 1.37
CA ASN A 131 5.10 8.31 2.38
C ASN A 131 6.07 9.28 1.69
N PRO A 132 5.98 10.58 1.95
CA PRO A 132 6.82 11.54 1.23
C PRO A 132 8.27 11.50 1.65
N MET A 133 8.52 11.01 2.86
CA MET A 133 9.87 11.01 3.40
C MET A 133 10.59 9.70 3.20
N GLU A 134 9.92 8.72 2.63
CA GLU A 134 10.52 7.43 2.46
C GLU A 134 11.47 7.41 1.30
N GLU A 135 12.65 6.90 1.51
CA GLU A 135 13.61 6.78 0.44
C GLU A 135 13.93 5.33 0.27
N GLY A 136 14.40 4.96 -0.84
CA GLY A 136 14.80 3.61 -1.07
C GLY A 136 13.89 2.95 -2.06
N GLU A 137 13.81 1.65 -1.97
CA GLU A 137 13.15 0.86 -2.96
C GLU A 137 11.66 0.86 -2.80
N VAL A 138 10.94 1.02 -3.91
CA VAL A 138 9.51 0.98 -3.90
C VAL A 138 9.08 -0.46 -4.04
N GLU A 139 8.03 -0.85 -3.30
CA GLU A 139 7.63 -2.23 -3.26
C GLU A 139 7.31 -2.81 -4.61
N ALA A 140 6.63 -2.07 -5.44
CA ALA A 140 6.14 -2.59 -6.70
C ALA A 140 7.20 -2.61 -7.80
N VAL A 141 8.37 -2.03 -7.54
CA VAL A 141 9.40 -1.90 -8.55
C VAL A 141 10.67 -2.56 -8.07
N LYS A 142 11.20 -3.46 -8.88
CA LYS A 142 12.45 -4.09 -8.55
C LYS A 142 13.50 -3.62 -9.50
N LYS A 143 14.64 -3.23 -8.96
CA LYS A 143 15.75 -2.80 -9.79
C LYS A 143 16.62 -3.98 -10.10
N VAL A 144 17.13 -4.00 -11.30
CA VAL A 144 17.94 -5.12 -11.72
C VAL A 144 19.40 -4.88 -11.43
#